data_7211decdd2e73f8b932407015809403c
#
_entry.id   7211decdd2e73f8b932407015809403c
#
_cell.length_a   1.000
_cell.length_b   1.000
_cell.length_c   1.000
_cell.angle_alpha   90.00
_cell.angle_beta   90.00
_cell.angle_gamma   90.00
#
_symmetry.space_group_name_H-M   'P 1'
#
loop_
_entity.id
_entity.type
_entity.pdbx_description
1 polymer ?
#
loop_
_entity_poly.entity_id
_entity_poly.type
_entity_poly.pdbx_seq_one_letter_code
_entity_poly.pdbx_strand_id
1 'polypeptide(L)'
;MTDPVSERVCVAGATGYLGVRVVAAFRERGVPVVAIVKDQSEVAALEKLTALGATVAFVDAAKFEPYGAALSSVAIAISCMASSNLHVDSQNDFWAIDRDANIRFGLAAISAGARQIILVATYEGRASRDVTEFSNAKEQAVDTICDACRATGIAFTVIRPTAYFSDLTNRAFDEVRKSGQHTVVGAGSHRINPVHGDDVATFMADTINNPARAGGEHSVGGPDIFTFRQIGELAADVLGQRETLRIKSVSLIRLRATAMVAGIAGLVSRKSRRFAAVVRWMIYSGTHDAVAQSCGNRRLRDEFMAKANEPQPWITDAVSH
;
A
#
# COMPACT_ATOMS: atom_id res chain seq x y z
N MET A 1 -9.31 4.91 -39.15
CA MET A 1 -9.92 5.01 -37.81
C MET A 1 -9.87 3.61 -37.26
N THR A 2 -8.86 3.31 -36.43
CA THR A 2 -8.81 2.06 -35.69
C THR A 2 -9.89 2.15 -34.60
N ASP A 3 -10.77 1.16 -34.54
CA ASP A 3 -11.72 0.99 -33.43
C ASP A 3 -10.99 1.22 -32.13
N PRO A 4 -11.55 1.96 -31.15
CA PRO A 4 -10.98 2.00 -29.83
C PRO A 4 -11.12 0.59 -29.26
N VAL A 5 -10.08 -0.22 -29.43
CA VAL A 5 -9.94 -1.48 -28.68
C VAL A 5 -10.18 -1.09 -27.23
N SER A 6 -11.29 -1.56 -26.67
CA SER A 6 -11.67 -1.25 -25.30
C SER A 6 -10.49 -1.67 -24.41
N GLU A 7 -9.75 -0.71 -23.89
CA GLU A 7 -8.52 -0.92 -23.13
C GLU A 7 -8.84 -1.69 -21.86
N ARG A 8 -8.80 -3.01 -21.94
CA ARG A 8 -9.02 -3.88 -20.78
C ARG A 8 -7.88 -3.76 -19.80
N VAL A 9 -8.19 -3.48 -18.56
CA VAL A 9 -7.23 -3.38 -17.46
C VAL A 9 -7.32 -4.63 -16.59
N CYS A 10 -6.18 -5.15 -16.14
CA CYS A 10 -6.12 -6.22 -15.14
C CYS A 10 -5.49 -5.69 -13.86
N VAL A 11 -6.14 -5.91 -12.71
CA VAL A 11 -5.66 -5.48 -11.40
C VAL A 11 -5.41 -6.70 -10.52
N ALA A 12 -4.14 -6.96 -10.19
CA ALA A 12 -3.76 -7.97 -9.21
C ALA A 12 -3.69 -7.34 -7.80
N GLY A 13 -4.15 -8.07 -6.77
CA GLY A 13 -4.35 -7.52 -5.44
C GLY A 13 -5.62 -6.66 -5.33
N ALA A 14 -6.64 -6.96 -6.13
CA ALA A 14 -7.87 -6.17 -6.29
C ALA A 14 -8.71 -6.06 -5.01
N THR A 15 -8.60 -6.98 -4.06
CA THR A 15 -9.31 -6.96 -2.77
C THR A 15 -8.63 -6.06 -1.71
N GLY A 16 -7.39 -5.62 -1.96
CA GLY A 16 -6.63 -4.78 -1.04
C GLY A 16 -7.12 -3.33 -1.00
N TYR A 17 -6.65 -2.57 0.01
CA TYR A 17 -7.00 -1.16 0.22
C TYR A 17 -6.88 -0.30 -1.04
N LEU A 18 -5.76 -0.40 -1.75
CA LEU A 18 -5.56 0.34 -3.00
C LEU A 18 -6.25 -0.35 -4.18
N GLY A 19 -6.17 -1.68 -4.27
CA GLY A 19 -6.66 -2.43 -5.43
C GLY A 19 -8.13 -2.20 -5.74
N VAL A 20 -9.00 -2.23 -4.72
CA VAL A 20 -10.44 -1.96 -4.92
C VAL A 20 -10.70 -0.54 -5.40
N ARG A 21 -9.91 0.44 -4.97
CA ARG A 21 -9.99 1.84 -5.41
C ARG A 21 -9.52 2.02 -6.85
N VAL A 22 -8.47 1.30 -7.22
CA VAL A 22 -8.00 1.27 -8.61
C VAL A 22 -9.08 0.69 -9.52
N VAL A 23 -9.69 -0.44 -9.12
CA VAL A 23 -10.84 -1.00 -9.86
C VAL A 23 -11.95 0.03 -10.03
N ALA A 24 -12.35 0.71 -8.95
CA ALA A 24 -13.38 1.75 -8.99
C ALA A 24 -13.01 2.89 -9.94
N ALA A 25 -11.81 3.45 -9.84
CA ALA A 25 -11.35 4.56 -10.66
C ALA A 25 -11.34 4.26 -12.16
N PHE A 26 -11.04 3.03 -12.56
CA PHE A 26 -11.11 2.59 -13.95
C PHE A 26 -12.55 2.32 -14.39
N ARG A 27 -13.36 1.71 -13.54
CA ARG A 27 -14.78 1.45 -13.87
C ARG A 27 -15.60 2.73 -14.01
N GLU A 28 -15.34 3.74 -13.19
CA GLU A 28 -15.93 5.08 -13.32
C GLU A 28 -15.62 5.76 -14.65
N ARG A 29 -14.49 5.43 -15.27
CA ARG A 29 -14.10 5.86 -16.61
C ARG A 29 -14.65 4.98 -17.75
N GLY A 30 -15.48 3.98 -17.43
CA GLY A 30 -16.03 3.03 -18.40
C GLY A 30 -15.04 1.97 -18.89
N VAL A 31 -13.85 1.88 -18.29
CA VAL A 31 -12.82 0.91 -18.70
C VAL A 31 -13.16 -0.49 -18.16
N PRO A 32 -13.16 -1.53 -18.99
CA PRO A 32 -13.35 -2.91 -18.53
C PRO A 32 -12.20 -3.37 -17.64
N VAL A 33 -12.52 -3.91 -16.45
CA VAL A 33 -11.52 -4.35 -15.48
C VAL A 33 -11.66 -5.84 -15.16
N VAL A 34 -10.55 -6.57 -15.21
CA VAL A 34 -10.40 -7.90 -14.63
C VAL A 34 -9.74 -7.75 -13.26
N ALA A 35 -10.42 -8.17 -12.21
CA ALA A 35 -9.95 -8.14 -10.83
C ALA A 35 -9.41 -9.51 -10.44
N ILE A 36 -8.08 -9.64 -10.27
CA ILE A 36 -7.47 -10.89 -9.80
C ILE A 36 -7.56 -10.96 -8.28
N VAL A 37 -8.14 -12.04 -7.80
CA VAL A 37 -8.37 -12.35 -6.40
C VAL A 37 -7.93 -13.78 -6.10
N LYS A 38 -7.64 -14.10 -4.84
CA LYS A 38 -7.40 -15.48 -4.40
C LYS A 38 -8.71 -16.13 -3.94
N ASP A 39 -8.81 -17.47 -4.03
CA ASP A 39 -10.02 -18.23 -3.66
C ASP A 39 -10.53 -17.97 -2.24
N GLN A 40 -9.63 -17.68 -1.32
CA GLN A 40 -9.95 -17.38 0.08
C GLN A 40 -10.25 -15.90 0.34
N SER A 41 -10.61 -15.13 -0.69
CA SER A 41 -11.01 -13.73 -0.52
C SER A 41 -12.35 -13.64 0.21
N GLU A 42 -12.48 -12.63 1.07
CA GLU A 42 -13.73 -12.39 1.81
C GLU A 42 -14.90 -12.11 0.85
N VAL A 43 -16.07 -12.70 1.13
CA VAL A 43 -17.28 -12.56 0.30
C VAL A 43 -17.62 -11.09 0.07
N ALA A 44 -17.57 -10.26 1.11
CA ALA A 44 -17.84 -8.83 1.02
C ALA A 44 -16.88 -8.10 0.03
N ALA A 45 -15.63 -8.52 -0.06
CA ALA A 45 -14.69 -7.95 -1.02
C ALA A 45 -15.02 -8.35 -2.46
N LEU A 46 -15.47 -9.59 -2.66
CA LEU A 46 -15.91 -10.09 -3.99
C LEU A 46 -17.19 -9.38 -4.44
N GLU A 47 -18.18 -9.24 -3.55
CA GLU A 47 -19.43 -8.51 -3.81
C GLU A 47 -19.15 -7.07 -4.19
N LYS A 48 -18.23 -6.39 -3.50
CA LYS A 48 -17.82 -5.02 -3.82
C LYS A 48 -17.22 -4.91 -5.22
N LEU A 49 -16.32 -5.80 -5.61
CA LEU A 49 -15.72 -5.82 -6.95
C LEU A 49 -16.77 -6.09 -8.04
N THR A 50 -17.70 -7.01 -7.78
CA THR A 50 -18.81 -7.32 -8.70
C THR A 50 -19.77 -6.13 -8.84
N ALA A 51 -20.10 -5.46 -7.74
CA ALA A 51 -20.94 -4.25 -7.75
C ALA A 51 -20.30 -3.09 -8.52
N LEU A 52 -18.97 -3.01 -8.54
CA LEU A 52 -18.23 -2.08 -9.39
C LEU A 52 -18.25 -2.48 -10.88
N GLY A 53 -18.81 -3.64 -11.23
CA GLY A 53 -18.85 -4.16 -12.60
C GLY A 53 -17.52 -4.72 -13.09
N ALA A 54 -16.62 -5.13 -12.19
CA ALA A 54 -15.40 -5.82 -12.57
C ALA A 54 -15.64 -7.31 -12.85
N THR A 55 -14.89 -7.89 -13.78
CA THR A 55 -14.85 -9.33 -13.99
C THR A 55 -13.87 -9.94 -12.96
N VAL A 56 -14.35 -10.78 -12.06
CA VAL A 56 -13.51 -11.43 -11.07
C VAL A 56 -12.82 -12.65 -11.68
N ALA A 57 -11.51 -12.77 -11.48
CA ALA A 57 -10.70 -13.92 -11.87
C ALA A 57 -9.94 -14.47 -10.65
N PHE A 58 -10.10 -15.77 -10.39
CA PHE A 58 -9.45 -16.42 -9.26
C PHE A 58 -8.06 -16.93 -9.68
N VAL A 59 -7.01 -16.36 -9.06
CA VAL A 59 -5.62 -16.79 -9.24
C VAL A 59 -4.88 -16.60 -7.93
N ASP A 60 -4.40 -17.67 -7.32
CA ASP A 60 -3.53 -17.59 -6.14
C ASP A 60 -2.07 -17.37 -6.55
N ALA A 61 -1.68 -16.11 -6.58
CA ALA A 61 -0.33 -15.70 -6.95
C ALA A 61 0.76 -16.30 -6.03
N ALA A 62 0.45 -16.62 -4.78
CA ALA A 62 1.38 -17.26 -3.85
C ALA A 62 1.58 -18.76 -4.16
N LYS A 63 0.60 -19.41 -4.79
CA LYS A 63 0.64 -20.84 -5.17
C LYS A 63 1.18 -21.11 -6.58
N PHE A 64 1.74 -20.09 -7.24
CA PHE A 64 2.27 -20.23 -8.60
C PHE A 64 1.23 -20.59 -9.67
N GLU A 65 -0.05 -20.31 -9.43
CA GLU A 65 -1.09 -20.52 -10.41
C GLU A 65 -0.88 -19.63 -11.66
N PRO A 66 -1.18 -20.16 -12.86
CA PRO A 66 -1.01 -19.41 -14.11
C PRO A 66 -2.09 -18.32 -14.23
N TYR A 67 -1.71 -17.16 -14.73
CA TYR A 67 -2.64 -16.05 -14.95
C TYR A 67 -3.53 -16.21 -16.18
N GLY A 68 -3.14 -17.04 -17.13
CA GLY A 68 -3.94 -17.55 -18.25
C GLY A 68 -4.99 -16.59 -18.81
N ALA A 69 -6.26 -17.00 -18.71
CA ALA A 69 -7.39 -16.24 -19.22
C ALA A 69 -7.57 -14.84 -18.56
N ALA A 70 -7.09 -14.65 -17.35
CA ALA A 70 -7.17 -13.37 -16.65
C ALA A 70 -6.40 -12.25 -17.34
N LEU A 71 -5.34 -12.58 -18.09
CA LEU A 71 -4.51 -11.66 -18.86
C LEU A 71 -4.86 -11.62 -20.35
N SER A 72 -5.82 -12.41 -20.81
CA SER A 72 -6.23 -12.41 -22.22
C SER A 72 -6.80 -11.07 -22.63
N SER A 73 -6.25 -10.50 -23.71
CA SER A 73 -6.67 -9.18 -24.27
C SER A 73 -6.54 -8.02 -23.26
N VAL A 74 -5.65 -8.13 -22.30
CA VAL A 74 -5.34 -7.06 -21.33
C VAL A 74 -4.34 -6.10 -21.97
N ALA A 75 -4.71 -4.83 -22.05
CA ALA A 75 -3.81 -3.78 -22.54
C ALA A 75 -2.91 -3.24 -21.43
N ILE A 76 -3.40 -3.19 -20.19
CA ILE A 76 -2.69 -2.62 -19.04
C ILE A 76 -2.80 -3.56 -17.86
N ALA A 77 -1.67 -3.95 -17.30
CA ALA A 77 -1.60 -4.79 -16.12
C ALA A 77 -1.09 -3.99 -14.92
N ILE A 78 -1.85 -4.02 -13.82
CA ILE A 78 -1.59 -3.24 -12.61
C ILE A 78 -1.38 -4.18 -11.44
N SER A 79 -0.24 -4.07 -10.76
CA SER A 79 -0.01 -4.79 -9.53
C SER A 79 -0.13 -3.89 -8.30
N CYS A 80 -1.15 -4.15 -7.49
CA CYS A 80 -1.34 -3.64 -6.14
C CYS A 80 -1.02 -4.72 -5.08
N MET A 81 -0.35 -5.82 -5.48
CA MET A 81 0.00 -6.89 -4.55
C MET A 81 1.09 -6.46 -3.57
N ALA A 82 0.81 -6.67 -2.30
CA ALA A 82 1.76 -6.52 -1.22
C ALA A 82 1.40 -7.51 -0.10
N SER A 83 2.39 -7.90 0.68
CA SER A 83 2.16 -8.58 1.96
C SER A 83 1.63 -7.54 2.95
N SER A 84 0.32 -7.38 2.94
CA SER A 84 -0.45 -6.22 3.38
C SER A 84 -0.31 -5.86 4.86
N ASN A 85 0.38 -6.63 5.66
CA ASN A 85 0.51 -6.32 7.06
C ASN A 85 1.95 -6.54 7.51
N LEU A 86 2.59 -5.46 7.96
CA LEU A 86 3.80 -5.52 8.78
C LEU A 86 3.54 -6.25 10.11
N HIS A 87 2.40 -6.96 10.25
CA HIS A 87 2.12 -7.78 11.42
C HIS A 87 3.07 -8.96 11.50
N VAL A 88 3.68 -9.11 12.67
CA VAL A 88 4.66 -10.16 12.97
C VAL A 88 4.09 -11.57 12.77
N ASP A 89 2.79 -11.73 12.97
CA ASP A 89 2.09 -13.02 12.87
C ASP A 89 1.54 -13.33 11.46
N SER A 90 1.73 -12.45 10.47
CA SER A 90 1.31 -12.72 9.10
C SER A 90 2.10 -13.90 8.53
N GLN A 91 1.37 -14.84 7.92
CA GLN A 91 1.97 -15.98 7.21
C GLN A 91 2.53 -15.59 5.84
N ASN A 92 2.18 -14.40 5.34
CA ASN A 92 2.65 -13.90 4.05
C ASN A 92 4.14 -13.53 4.13
N ASP A 93 4.90 -14.08 3.22
CA ASP A 93 6.33 -13.82 3.09
C ASP A 93 6.55 -12.65 2.12
N PHE A 94 7.38 -11.69 2.50
CA PHE A 94 7.78 -10.59 1.62
C PHE A 94 8.35 -11.11 0.29
N TRP A 95 9.16 -12.17 0.35
CA TRP A 95 9.75 -12.75 -0.85
C TRP A 95 8.71 -13.41 -1.75
N ALA A 96 7.77 -14.16 -1.17
CA ALA A 96 6.74 -14.83 -1.95
C ALA A 96 5.74 -13.87 -2.61
N ILE A 97 5.35 -12.79 -1.92
CA ILE A 97 4.33 -11.87 -2.42
C ILE A 97 4.95 -10.62 -3.05
N ASP A 98 5.81 -9.90 -2.30
CA ASP A 98 6.31 -8.60 -2.76
C ASP A 98 7.34 -8.75 -3.87
N ARG A 99 8.05 -9.87 -3.96
CA ARG A 99 8.96 -10.19 -5.05
C ARG A 99 8.35 -11.17 -6.06
N ASP A 100 8.18 -12.45 -5.68
CA ASP A 100 7.95 -13.54 -6.64
C ASP A 100 6.58 -13.45 -7.32
N ALA A 101 5.51 -13.17 -6.58
CA ALA A 101 4.18 -13.02 -7.17
C ALA A 101 4.11 -11.81 -8.11
N ASN A 102 4.73 -10.67 -7.72
CA ASN A 102 4.81 -9.50 -8.58
C ASN A 102 5.60 -9.77 -9.86
N ILE A 103 6.78 -10.42 -9.77
CA ILE A 103 7.59 -10.78 -10.94
C ILE A 103 6.79 -11.66 -11.89
N ARG A 104 6.18 -12.72 -11.39
CA ARG A 104 5.37 -13.64 -12.22
C ARG A 104 4.22 -12.94 -12.91
N PHE A 105 3.50 -12.07 -12.19
CA PHE A 105 2.41 -11.30 -12.77
C PHE A 105 2.90 -10.38 -13.89
N GLY A 106 3.96 -9.61 -13.63
CA GLY A 106 4.53 -8.69 -14.61
C GLY A 106 5.02 -9.42 -15.88
N LEU A 107 5.79 -10.50 -15.71
CA LEU A 107 6.30 -11.29 -16.83
C LEU A 107 5.16 -11.98 -17.61
N ALA A 108 4.13 -12.50 -16.91
CA ALA A 108 2.96 -13.08 -17.57
C ALA A 108 2.17 -12.03 -18.38
N ALA A 109 2.04 -10.81 -17.85
CA ALA A 109 1.38 -9.72 -18.56
C ALA A 109 2.16 -9.27 -19.79
N ILE A 110 3.49 -9.19 -19.71
CA ILE A 110 4.38 -8.93 -20.84
C ILE A 110 4.20 -10.00 -21.91
N SER A 111 4.24 -11.28 -21.52
CA SER A 111 4.04 -12.42 -22.45
C SER A 111 2.65 -12.46 -23.08
N ALA A 112 1.63 -11.96 -22.37
CA ALA A 112 0.25 -11.86 -22.89
C ALA A 112 0.04 -10.66 -23.83
N GLY A 113 1.05 -9.81 -24.04
CA GLY A 113 1.00 -8.68 -24.94
C GLY A 113 0.44 -7.39 -24.34
N ALA A 114 0.50 -7.24 -23.01
CA ALA A 114 0.19 -5.97 -22.35
C ALA A 114 1.13 -4.87 -22.89
N ARG A 115 0.58 -3.68 -23.15
CA ARG A 115 1.37 -2.53 -23.62
C ARG A 115 1.92 -1.64 -22.51
N GLN A 116 1.37 -1.79 -21.29
CA GLN A 116 1.82 -1.06 -20.10
C GLN A 116 1.71 -1.93 -18.85
N ILE A 117 2.72 -1.85 -18.01
CA ILE A 117 2.74 -2.44 -16.67
C ILE A 117 2.78 -1.29 -15.64
N ILE A 118 1.87 -1.30 -14.67
CA ILE A 118 1.87 -0.34 -13.57
C ILE A 118 2.14 -1.10 -12.26
N LEU A 119 3.13 -0.66 -11.50
CA LEU A 119 3.55 -1.26 -10.24
C LEU A 119 3.38 -0.28 -9.09
N VAL A 120 2.95 -0.79 -7.95
CA VAL A 120 2.99 -0.03 -6.70
C VAL A 120 4.19 -0.49 -5.88
N ALA A 121 5.08 0.45 -5.57
CA ALA A 121 6.30 0.20 -4.81
C ALA A 121 6.34 1.07 -3.54
N THR A 122 7.41 0.95 -2.76
CA THR A 122 7.60 1.72 -1.54
C THR A 122 8.21 3.09 -1.85
N TYR A 123 7.76 4.13 -1.17
CA TYR A 123 8.46 5.43 -1.17
C TYR A 123 9.90 5.22 -0.71
N GLU A 124 10.85 5.82 -1.43
CA GLU A 124 12.30 5.63 -1.20
C GLU A 124 12.73 4.16 -1.04
N GLY A 125 12.02 3.23 -1.69
CA GLY A 125 12.33 1.80 -1.60
C GLY A 125 13.76 1.48 -1.99
N ARG A 126 14.33 2.20 -2.98
CA ARG A 126 15.73 2.03 -3.38
C ARG A 126 16.72 2.41 -2.27
N ALA A 127 16.48 3.52 -1.55
CA ALA A 127 17.32 3.97 -0.44
C ALA A 127 17.19 3.05 0.79
N SER A 128 16.03 2.42 0.98
CA SER A 128 15.76 1.52 2.10
C SER A 128 16.00 0.03 1.77
N ARG A 129 16.44 -0.30 0.55
CA ARG A 129 16.65 -1.68 0.08
C ARG A 129 17.52 -2.50 1.03
N ASP A 130 18.66 -1.97 1.43
CA ASP A 130 19.62 -2.68 2.28
C ASP A 130 19.27 -2.58 3.78
N VAL A 131 18.26 -1.77 4.13
CA VAL A 131 17.83 -1.56 5.51
C VAL A 131 16.68 -2.48 5.89
N THR A 132 15.74 -2.71 4.96
CA THR A 132 14.54 -3.49 5.23
C THR A 132 14.35 -4.61 4.21
N GLU A 133 14.05 -5.82 4.71
CA GLU A 133 13.76 -6.99 3.88
C GLU A 133 12.55 -6.75 2.97
N PHE A 134 11.55 -6.03 3.47
CA PHE A 134 10.36 -5.64 2.72
C PHE A 134 10.69 -4.78 1.49
N SER A 135 11.48 -3.71 1.69
CA SER A 135 11.90 -2.85 0.57
C SER A 135 12.76 -3.62 -0.43
N ASN A 136 13.68 -4.47 0.05
CA ASN A 136 14.52 -5.28 -0.82
C ASN A 136 13.71 -6.20 -1.73
N ALA A 137 12.76 -6.94 -1.17
CA ALA A 137 11.90 -7.83 -1.95
C ALA A 137 11.10 -7.06 -3.02
N LYS A 138 10.50 -5.93 -2.63
CA LYS A 138 9.72 -5.08 -3.53
C LYS A 138 10.58 -4.50 -4.65
N GLU A 139 11.77 -3.98 -4.34
CA GLU A 139 12.66 -3.37 -5.35
C GLU A 139 13.25 -4.39 -6.31
N GLN A 140 13.51 -5.65 -5.88
CA GLN A 140 13.90 -6.71 -6.80
C GLN A 140 12.79 -7.00 -7.84
N ALA A 141 11.51 -6.97 -7.42
CA ALA A 141 10.41 -7.11 -8.35
C ALA A 141 10.34 -5.94 -9.34
N VAL A 142 10.47 -4.71 -8.83
CA VAL A 142 10.49 -3.49 -9.67
C VAL A 142 11.60 -3.59 -10.72
N ASP A 143 12.84 -3.88 -10.31
CA ASP A 143 13.97 -3.97 -11.22
C ASP A 143 13.73 -5.03 -12.30
N THR A 144 13.35 -6.25 -11.89
CA THR A 144 13.13 -7.37 -12.83
C THR A 144 12.06 -7.04 -13.87
N ILE A 145 10.94 -6.45 -13.44
CA ILE A 145 9.82 -6.14 -14.35
C ILE A 145 10.19 -4.95 -15.25
N CYS A 146 10.82 -3.90 -14.70
CA CYS A 146 11.24 -2.75 -15.49
C CYS A 146 12.29 -3.12 -16.54
N ASP A 147 13.24 -4.00 -16.22
CA ASP A 147 14.23 -4.50 -17.18
C ASP A 147 13.58 -5.33 -18.29
N ALA A 148 12.61 -6.20 -17.95
CA ALA A 148 11.84 -6.94 -18.94
C ALA A 148 11.00 -6.01 -19.83
N CYS A 149 10.38 -4.97 -19.27
CA CYS A 149 9.67 -3.96 -20.05
C CYS A 149 10.60 -3.22 -21.02
N ARG A 150 11.77 -2.80 -20.57
CA ARG A 150 12.78 -2.14 -21.43
C ARG A 150 13.23 -3.06 -22.57
N ALA A 151 13.48 -4.32 -22.27
CA ALA A 151 13.91 -5.31 -23.26
C ALA A 151 12.85 -5.59 -24.34
N THR A 152 11.58 -5.42 -24.01
CA THR A 152 10.42 -5.70 -24.91
C THR A 152 9.79 -4.43 -25.49
N GLY A 153 10.24 -3.24 -25.10
CA GLY A 153 9.67 -1.96 -25.55
C GLY A 153 8.29 -1.66 -24.92
N ILE A 154 7.91 -2.37 -23.86
CA ILE A 154 6.65 -2.16 -23.15
C ILE A 154 6.80 -1.01 -22.16
N ALA A 155 5.79 -0.13 -22.08
CA ALA A 155 5.77 0.96 -21.12
C ALA A 155 5.65 0.43 -19.68
N PHE A 156 6.35 1.05 -18.74
CA PHE A 156 6.16 0.76 -17.32
C PHE A 156 5.98 2.04 -16.52
N THR A 157 5.22 1.95 -15.45
CA THR A 157 5.03 3.05 -14.49
C THR A 157 5.14 2.49 -13.07
N VAL A 158 5.99 3.09 -12.24
CA VAL A 158 6.13 2.71 -10.83
C VAL A 158 5.59 3.84 -9.95
N ILE A 159 4.59 3.55 -9.15
CA ILE A 159 3.97 4.49 -8.22
C ILE A 159 4.50 4.22 -6.82
N ARG A 160 5.01 5.27 -6.15
CA ARG A 160 5.64 5.21 -4.82
C ARG A 160 4.93 6.12 -3.83
N PRO A 161 3.83 5.67 -3.22
CA PRO A 161 3.10 6.45 -2.21
C PRO A 161 3.93 6.62 -0.94
N THR A 162 3.85 7.80 -0.30
CA THR A 162 4.55 8.08 0.96
C THR A 162 4.03 7.26 2.14
N ALA A 163 2.73 7.29 2.39
CA ALA A 163 1.97 6.41 3.30
C ALA A 163 0.48 6.62 3.03
N TYR A 164 -0.33 5.62 3.31
CA TYR A 164 -1.78 5.75 3.17
C TYR A 164 -2.44 6.27 4.45
N PHE A 165 -3.57 6.95 4.29
CA PHE A 165 -4.40 7.37 5.42
C PHE A 165 -4.80 6.18 6.28
N SER A 166 -5.14 5.03 5.69
CA SER A 166 -5.51 3.81 6.41
C SER A 166 -4.44 3.35 7.41
N ASP A 167 -3.15 3.50 7.07
CA ASP A 167 -2.05 3.11 7.95
C ASP A 167 -1.98 4.03 9.18
N LEU A 168 -2.29 5.31 8.99
CA LEU A 168 -2.26 6.32 10.04
C LEU A 168 -3.53 6.31 10.89
N THR A 169 -4.72 6.08 10.29
CA THR A 169 -5.98 5.98 11.04
C THR A 169 -5.96 4.83 12.01
N ASN A 170 -5.46 3.66 11.58
CA ASN A 170 -5.40 2.49 12.44
C ASN A 170 -4.32 2.61 13.53
N ARG A 171 -3.27 3.36 13.29
CA ARG A 171 -2.16 3.46 14.23
C ARG A 171 -2.24 4.68 15.15
N ALA A 172 -2.34 5.88 14.59
CA ALA A 172 -2.31 7.11 15.38
C ALA A 172 -3.68 7.43 15.97
N PHE A 173 -4.72 7.42 15.15
CA PHE A 173 -6.06 7.80 15.57
C PHE A 173 -6.65 6.84 16.60
N ASP A 174 -6.53 5.52 16.36
CA ASP A 174 -7.05 4.52 17.30
C ASP A 174 -6.23 4.46 18.59
N GLU A 175 -4.91 4.70 18.53
CA GLU A 175 -4.07 4.79 19.73
C GLU A 175 -4.51 5.95 20.63
N VAL A 176 -4.68 7.15 20.05
CA VAL A 176 -5.17 8.33 20.79
C VAL A 176 -6.57 8.09 21.35
N ARG A 177 -7.50 7.58 20.51
CA ARG A 177 -8.89 7.29 20.93
C ARG A 177 -8.95 6.33 22.13
N LYS A 178 -8.14 5.27 22.11
CA LYS A 178 -8.17 4.21 23.12
C LYS A 178 -7.45 4.57 24.42
N SER A 179 -6.38 5.33 24.33
CA SER A 179 -5.45 5.50 25.47
C SER A 179 -5.12 6.95 25.82
N GLY A 180 -5.54 7.93 25.01
CA GLY A 180 -5.10 9.32 25.13
C GLY A 180 -3.59 9.50 24.92
N GLN A 181 -2.94 8.52 24.27
CA GLN A 181 -1.51 8.54 24.00
C GLN A 181 -1.24 8.44 22.51
N HIS A 182 -0.09 8.97 22.07
CA HIS A 182 0.45 8.74 20.74
C HIS A 182 1.93 8.41 20.82
N THR A 183 2.32 7.28 20.22
CA THR A 183 3.69 6.77 20.26
C THR A 183 4.46 7.20 19.02
N VAL A 184 5.60 7.87 19.21
CA VAL A 184 6.51 8.31 18.15
C VAL A 184 7.91 7.72 18.33
N VAL A 185 8.64 7.57 17.22
CA VAL A 185 10.05 7.21 17.26
C VAL A 185 10.89 8.47 17.48
N GLY A 186 11.78 8.46 18.46
CA GLY A 186 12.59 9.61 18.80
C GLY A 186 11.73 10.83 19.15
N ALA A 187 12.02 11.98 18.55
CA ALA A 187 11.23 13.21 18.73
C ALA A 187 9.92 13.24 17.92
N GLY A 188 9.75 12.31 16.97
CA GLY A 188 8.61 12.33 16.04
C GLY A 188 8.61 13.54 15.09
N SER A 189 9.79 14.11 14.79
CA SER A 189 9.96 15.35 14.02
C SER A 189 10.11 15.14 12.52
N HIS A 190 10.30 13.91 12.05
CA HIS A 190 10.39 13.61 10.62
C HIS A 190 9.05 13.83 9.95
N ARG A 191 9.10 14.33 8.72
CA ARG A 191 7.95 14.81 7.97
C ARG A 191 7.42 13.73 7.04
N ILE A 192 6.11 13.76 6.86
CA ILE A 192 5.40 12.88 5.95
C ILE A 192 4.20 13.62 5.37
N ASN A 193 3.88 13.41 4.09
CA ASN A 193 2.63 13.85 3.51
C ASN A 193 1.80 12.65 3.07
N PRO A 194 1.02 12.07 4.00
CA PRO A 194 0.21 10.88 3.72
C PRO A 194 -0.81 11.17 2.61
N VAL A 195 -1.19 10.12 1.88
CA VAL A 195 -2.06 10.21 0.71
C VAL A 195 -3.27 9.30 0.83
N HIS A 196 -4.42 9.74 0.35
CA HIS A 196 -5.61 8.90 0.27
C HIS A 196 -5.52 7.91 -0.91
N GLY A 197 -6.01 6.69 -0.70
CA GLY A 197 -5.95 5.65 -1.74
C GLY A 197 -6.71 5.99 -3.02
N ASP A 198 -7.82 6.77 -2.93
CA ASP A 198 -8.56 7.21 -4.12
C ASP A 198 -7.76 8.22 -4.94
N ASP A 199 -6.97 9.11 -4.30
CA ASP A 199 -6.13 10.06 -5.03
C ASP A 199 -5.02 9.32 -5.79
N VAL A 200 -4.41 8.29 -5.18
CA VAL A 200 -3.45 7.41 -5.86
C VAL A 200 -4.11 6.64 -7.00
N ALA A 201 -5.30 6.07 -6.79
CA ALA A 201 -6.03 5.34 -7.83
C ALA A 201 -6.40 6.25 -9.02
N THR A 202 -6.84 7.47 -8.74
CA THR A 202 -7.11 8.50 -9.77
C THR A 202 -5.82 8.84 -10.54
N PHE A 203 -4.71 9.08 -9.82
CA PHE A 203 -3.42 9.32 -10.45
C PHE A 203 -3.00 8.16 -11.37
N MET A 204 -3.17 6.91 -10.92
CA MET A 204 -2.86 5.72 -11.73
C MET A 204 -3.74 5.64 -12.98
N ALA A 205 -5.03 5.92 -12.86
CA ALA A 205 -5.94 5.92 -13.98
C ALA A 205 -5.64 7.04 -15.01
N ASP A 206 -5.11 8.16 -14.53
CA ASP A 206 -4.68 9.27 -15.40
C ASP A 206 -3.34 9.00 -16.12
N THR A 207 -2.58 7.96 -15.74
CA THR A 207 -1.34 7.61 -16.47
C THR A 207 -1.60 7.04 -17.87
N ILE A 208 -2.79 6.48 -18.11
CA ILE A 208 -3.11 5.75 -19.35
C ILE A 208 -3.12 6.64 -20.57
N ASN A 209 -3.66 7.84 -20.45
CA ASN A 209 -3.80 8.77 -21.59
C ASN A 209 -2.94 10.04 -21.42
N ASN A 210 -1.98 10.00 -20.52
CA ASN A 210 -1.10 11.14 -20.25
C ASN A 210 0.36 10.75 -20.45
N PRO A 211 0.98 11.09 -21.60
CA PRO A 211 2.38 10.76 -21.88
C PRO A 211 3.37 11.29 -20.83
N ALA A 212 3.04 12.39 -20.15
CA ALA A 212 3.90 12.94 -19.09
C ALA A 212 3.86 12.10 -17.80
N ARG A 213 2.84 11.25 -17.62
CA ARG A 213 2.66 10.35 -16.49
C ARG A 213 2.87 8.87 -16.87
N ALA A 214 2.78 8.54 -18.15
CA ALA A 214 3.07 7.21 -18.65
C ALA A 214 4.60 7.00 -18.69
N GLY A 215 5.05 5.97 -18.00
CA GLY A 215 6.48 5.64 -17.91
C GLY A 215 7.18 6.26 -16.69
N GLY A 216 8.28 5.65 -16.31
CA GLY A 216 9.14 6.10 -15.20
C GLY A 216 8.59 5.80 -13.80
N GLU A 217 9.19 6.46 -12.83
CA GLU A 217 8.86 6.30 -11.42
C GLU A 217 8.28 7.61 -10.86
N HIS A 218 7.17 7.52 -10.13
CA HIS A 218 6.44 8.66 -9.57
C HIS A 218 6.25 8.48 -8.06
N SER A 219 6.97 9.29 -7.28
CA SER A 219 6.68 9.43 -5.85
C SER A 219 5.48 10.35 -5.65
N VAL A 220 4.49 9.89 -4.91
CA VAL A 220 3.22 10.61 -4.71
C VAL A 220 2.86 10.72 -3.24
N GLY A 221 2.35 11.87 -2.85
CA GLY A 221 1.91 12.19 -1.50
C GLY A 221 0.59 12.94 -1.48
N GLY A 222 0.11 13.26 -0.29
CA GLY A 222 -1.08 14.08 -0.09
C GLY A 222 -0.76 15.59 -0.04
N PRO A 223 -1.79 16.43 0.11
CA PRO A 223 -1.64 17.89 0.08
C PRO A 223 -1.01 18.48 1.33
N ASP A 224 -1.14 17.80 2.48
CA ASP A 224 -0.70 18.32 3.77
C ASP A 224 0.56 17.58 4.26
N ILE A 225 1.54 18.33 4.75
CA ILE A 225 2.77 17.80 5.34
C ILE A 225 2.65 17.86 6.85
N PHE A 226 2.90 16.72 7.52
CA PHE A 226 2.89 16.59 8.96
C PHE A 226 4.22 16.03 9.47
N THR A 227 4.56 16.30 10.71
CA THR A 227 5.47 15.42 11.46
C THR A 227 4.67 14.28 12.07
N PHE A 228 5.33 13.16 12.43
CA PHE A 228 4.64 12.06 13.11
C PHE A 228 3.98 12.52 14.42
N ARG A 229 4.59 13.48 15.13
CA ARG A 229 3.99 14.12 16.31
C ARG A 229 2.70 14.85 15.95
N GLN A 230 2.70 15.67 14.90
CA GLN A 230 1.53 16.44 14.46
C GLN A 230 0.35 15.55 14.02
N ILE A 231 0.61 14.33 13.52
CA ILE A 231 -0.45 13.36 13.22
C ILE A 231 -1.21 12.95 14.49
N GLY A 232 -0.50 12.65 15.57
CA GLY A 232 -1.14 12.35 16.86
C GLY A 232 -1.87 13.56 17.45
N GLU A 233 -1.30 14.75 17.29
CA GLU A 233 -1.92 16.01 17.69
C GLU A 233 -3.21 16.28 16.91
N LEU A 234 -3.21 16.06 15.59
CA LEU A 234 -4.40 16.17 14.75
C LEU A 234 -5.50 15.17 15.17
N ALA A 235 -5.11 13.92 15.48
CA ALA A 235 -6.05 12.93 15.98
C ALA A 235 -6.69 13.37 17.31
N ALA A 236 -5.89 13.90 18.23
CA ALA A 236 -6.36 14.41 19.52
C ALA A 236 -7.26 15.66 19.35
N ASP A 237 -6.95 16.56 18.42
CA ASP A 237 -7.80 17.71 18.10
C ASP A 237 -9.19 17.25 17.63
N VAL A 238 -9.25 16.31 16.70
CA VAL A 238 -10.51 15.76 16.18
C VAL A 238 -11.32 15.03 17.26
N LEU A 239 -10.64 14.38 18.20
CA LEU A 239 -11.29 13.65 19.30
C LEU A 239 -11.60 14.54 20.51
N GLY A 240 -11.27 15.83 20.50
CA GLY A 240 -11.43 16.71 21.66
C GLY A 240 -10.52 16.36 22.84
N GLN A 241 -9.39 15.71 22.59
CA GLN A 241 -8.46 15.19 23.62
C GLN A 241 -7.10 15.92 23.60
N ARG A 242 -7.01 17.10 22.97
CA ARG A 242 -5.74 17.82 22.77
C ARG A 242 -5.01 18.10 24.07
N GLU A 243 -5.73 18.59 25.08
CA GLU A 243 -5.14 18.98 26.38
C GLU A 243 -4.64 17.78 27.20
N THR A 244 -5.23 16.61 27.00
CA THR A 244 -4.90 15.37 27.72
C THR A 244 -3.94 14.45 26.95
N LEU A 245 -3.61 14.80 25.70
CA LEU A 245 -2.74 14.00 24.86
C LEU A 245 -1.36 13.81 25.46
N ARG A 246 -0.92 12.58 25.58
CA ARG A 246 0.43 12.22 25.99
C ARG A 246 1.25 11.67 24.83
N ILE A 247 2.33 12.35 24.47
CA ILE A 247 3.27 11.86 23.46
C ILE A 247 4.31 10.95 24.13
N LYS A 248 4.31 9.68 23.70
CA LYS A 248 5.28 8.67 24.16
C LYS A 248 6.41 8.53 23.14
N SER A 249 7.61 8.91 23.52
CA SER A 249 8.80 8.73 22.67
C SER A 249 9.42 7.36 22.89
N VAL A 250 9.67 6.64 21.79
CA VAL A 250 10.45 5.40 21.81
C VAL A 250 11.88 5.69 21.40
N SER A 251 12.81 5.35 22.28
CA SER A 251 14.24 5.60 22.07
C SER A 251 14.78 4.82 20.86
N LEU A 252 15.46 5.51 19.94
CA LEU A 252 16.15 4.89 18.80
C LEU A 252 17.20 3.86 19.24
N ILE A 253 17.90 4.12 20.36
CA ILE A 253 18.90 3.19 20.89
C ILE A 253 18.22 1.87 21.29
N ARG A 254 17.07 1.96 21.98
CA ARG A 254 16.31 0.75 22.38
C ARG A 254 15.78 0.01 21.16
N LEU A 255 15.25 0.70 20.16
CA LEU A 255 14.77 0.07 18.92
C LEU A 255 15.91 -0.63 18.16
N ARG A 256 17.08 0.00 18.06
CA ARG A 256 18.26 -0.60 17.42
C ARG A 256 18.75 -1.85 18.16
N ALA A 257 18.80 -1.79 19.49
CA ALA A 257 19.14 -2.97 20.30
C ALA A 257 18.11 -4.09 20.14
N THR A 258 16.80 -3.76 20.12
CA THR A 258 15.73 -4.73 19.87
C THR A 258 15.86 -5.37 18.49
N ALA A 259 16.12 -4.58 17.45
CA ALA A 259 16.30 -5.08 16.08
C ALA A 259 17.52 -6.01 15.97
N MET A 260 18.59 -5.69 16.67
CA MET A 260 19.82 -6.51 16.71
C MET A 260 19.55 -7.86 17.39
N VAL A 261 18.99 -7.86 18.59
CA VAL A 261 18.66 -9.09 19.35
C VAL A 261 17.66 -9.96 18.56
N ALA A 262 16.60 -9.35 18.05
CA ALA A 262 15.63 -10.06 17.23
C ALA A 262 16.24 -10.58 15.92
N GLY A 263 17.20 -9.88 15.32
CA GLY A 263 17.94 -10.32 14.15
C GLY A 263 18.79 -11.56 14.42
N ILE A 264 19.47 -11.62 15.56
CA ILE A 264 20.24 -12.81 16.00
C ILE A 264 19.27 -13.99 16.23
N ALA A 265 18.19 -13.78 16.98
CA ALA A 265 17.15 -14.81 17.15
C ALA A 265 16.47 -15.21 15.82
N GLY A 266 16.48 -14.34 14.86
CA GLY A 266 15.96 -14.56 13.49
C GLY A 266 16.76 -15.58 12.68
N LEU A 267 17.98 -15.93 13.09
CA LEU A 267 18.76 -17.01 12.45
C LEU A 267 18.07 -18.38 12.61
N VAL A 268 17.33 -18.56 13.70
CA VAL A 268 16.63 -19.84 14.02
C VAL A 268 15.11 -19.69 14.08
N SER A 269 14.57 -18.48 14.08
CA SER A 269 13.13 -18.18 14.21
C SER A 269 12.63 -17.26 13.13
N ARG A 270 11.73 -17.75 12.27
CA ARG A 270 11.06 -16.93 11.24
C ARG A 270 10.28 -15.73 11.85
N LYS A 271 9.60 -15.95 12.99
CA LYS A 271 8.87 -14.90 13.71
C LYS A 271 9.81 -13.78 14.19
N SER A 272 10.96 -14.14 14.76
CA SER A 272 11.96 -13.16 15.22
C SER A 272 12.59 -12.39 14.07
N ARG A 273 12.88 -13.04 12.94
CA ARG A 273 13.38 -12.39 11.71
C ARG A 273 12.39 -11.35 11.20
N ARG A 274 11.10 -11.71 11.10
CA ARG A 274 10.05 -10.80 10.67
C ARG A 274 9.89 -9.63 11.63
N PHE A 275 9.91 -9.87 12.94
CA PHE A 275 9.87 -8.83 13.96
C PHE A 275 11.06 -7.86 13.81
N ALA A 276 12.27 -8.36 13.61
CA ALA A 276 13.44 -7.52 13.34
C ALA A 276 13.26 -6.65 12.10
N ALA A 277 12.70 -7.20 11.01
CA ALA A 277 12.42 -6.46 9.79
C ALA A 277 11.41 -5.32 10.03
N VAL A 278 10.34 -5.59 10.77
CA VAL A 278 9.34 -4.57 11.16
C VAL A 278 9.98 -3.46 11.99
N VAL A 279 10.81 -3.82 13.00
CA VAL A 279 11.49 -2.82 13.84
C VAL A 279 12.47 -1.98 13.03
N ARG A 280 13.21 -2.56 12.09
CA ARG A 280 14.09 -1.81 11.19
C ARG A 280 13.31 -0.85 10.31
N TRP A 281 12.17 -1.29 9.76
CA TRP A 281 11.29 -0.41 9.00
C TRP A 281 10.75 0.75 9.86
N MET A 282 10.34 0.49 11.11
CA MET A 282 9.91 1.53 12.05
C MET A 282 11.03 2.55 12.32
N ILE A 283 12.28 2.08 12.49
CA ILE A 283 13.43 2.97 12.66
C ILE A 283 13.61 3.82 11.41
N TYR A 284 13.60 3.21 10.23
CA TYR A 284 13.79 3.93 8.95
C TYR A 284 12.71 5.00 8.77
N SER A 285 11.44 4.64 8.83
CA SER A 285 10.31 5.57 8.68
C SER A 285 10.26 6.66 9.75
N GLY A 286 10.73 6.37 10.96
CA GLY A 286 10.81 7.34 12.07
C GLY A 286 12.06 8.24 12.06
N THR A 287 12.99 8.04 11.11
CA THR A 287 14.26 8.79 11.01
C THR A 287 14.51 9.41 9.63
N HIS A 288 13.60 9.24 8.68
CA HIS A 288 13.68 9.81 7.34
C HIS A 288 12.37 10.51 6.99
N ASP A 289 12.47 11.60 6.27
CA ASP A 289 11.31 12.31 5.75
C ASP A 289 10.68 11.51 4.59
N ALA A 290 9.35 11.47 4.54
CA ALA A 290 8.59 10.85 3.45
C ALA A 290 7.65 11.88 2.83
N VAL A 291 8.20 12.80 2.05
CA VAL A 291 7.48 13.91 1.43
C VAL A 291 7.66 13.86 -0.08
N ALA A 292 6.56 13.76 -0.81
CA ALA A 292 6.52 13.71 -2.27
C ALA A 292 5.57 14.76 -2.84
N GLN A 293 5.54 14.87 -4.17
CA GLN A 293 4.57 15.74 -4.84
C GLN A 293 3.14 15.28 -4.55
N SER A 294 2.25 16.22 -4.23
CA SER A 294 0.83 15.91 -4.05
C SER A 294 0.21 15.41 -5.35
N CYS A 295 -0.52 14.30 -5.27
CA CYS A 295 -1.28 13.75 -6.39
C CYS A 295 -2.81 13.90 -6.26
N GLY A 296 -3.27 14.53 -5.18
CA GLY A 296 -4.68 14.76 -4.92
C GLY A 296 -4.91 15.82 -3.86
N ASN A 297 -6.15 15.94 -3.40
CA ASN A 297 -6.57 17.01 -2.50
C ASN A 297 -7.32 16.53 -1.24
N ARG A 298 -7.50 15.22 -1.06
CA ARG A 298 -8.11 14.68 0.15
C ARG A 298 -7.21 14.89 1.35
N ARG A 299 -7.79 15.31 2.48
CA ARG A 299 -7.05 15.67 3.68
C ARG A 299 -7.19 14.63 4.78
N LEU A 300 -6.09 14.35 5.48
CA LEU A 300 -6.08 13.40 6.61
C LEU A 300 -7.04 13.84 7.74
N ARG A 301 -7.24 15.15 7.92
CA ARG A 301 -8.20 15.67 8.89
C ARG A 301 -9.62 15.19 8.62
N ASP A 302 -10.05 15.21 7.36
CA ASP A 302 -11.41 14.81 6.97
C ASP A 302 -11.61 13.31 7.20
N GLU A 303 -10.59 12.50 6.91
CA GLU A 303 -10.58 11.06 7.22
C GLU A 303 -10.71 10.80 8.73
N PHE A 304 -9.97 11.53 9.56
CA PHE A 304 -10.07 11.42 11.01
C PHE A 304 -11.45 11.86 11.51
N MET A 305 -12.03 12.92 10.95
CA MET A 305 -13.40 13.37 11.28
C MET A 305 -14.44 12.31 10.89
N ALA A 306 -14.33 11.71 9.71
CA ALA A 306 -15.22 10.63 9.30
C ALA A 306 -15.14 9.44 10.27
N LYS A 307 -13.92 9.03 10.62
CA LYS A 307 -13.69 7.92 11.56
C LYS A 307 -14.14 8.24 12.99
N ALA A 308 -14.10 9.50 13.41
CA ALA A 308 -14.61 9.91 14.73
C ALA A 308 -16.13 9.74 14.85
N ASN A 309 -16.83 9.89 13.72
CA ASN A 309 -18.30 9.77 13.65
C ASN A 309 -18.78 8.33 13.42
N GLU A 310 -17.89 7.37 13.17
CA GLU A 310 -18.28 5.95 13.05
C GLU A 310 -18.80 5.40 14.39
N PRO A 311 -19.89 4.59 14.38
CA PRO A 311 -20.38 3.91 15.57
C PRO A 311 -19.27 3.06 16.21
N GLN A 312 -19.14 3.15 17.53
CA GLN A 312 -18.11 2.43 18.29
C GLN A 312 -18.61 1.02 18.59
N PRO A 313 -18.01 -0.05 18.06
CA PRO A 313 -18.50 -1.42 18.28
C PRO A 313 -18.44 -1.89 19.75
N TRP A 314 -17.67 -1.21 20.62
CA TRP A 314 -17.54 -1.56 22.05
C TRP A 314 -18.38 -0.71 23.01
N ILE A 315 -19.15 0.27 22.53
CA ILE A 315 -20.09 1.04 23.38
C ILE A 315 -21.43 0.33 23.51
N THR A 316 -21.75 -0.58 22.60
CA THR A 316 -23.03 -1.31 22.63
C THR A 316 -23.10 -2.36 23.72
N ASP A 317 -21.99 -2.84 24.28
CA ASP A 317 -22.00 -3.88 25.34
C ASP A 317 -22.01 -3.32 26.78
N ALA A 318 -21.89 -2.00 26.96
CA ALA A 318 -21.84 -1.38 28.29
C ALA A 318 -23.19 -0.86 28.81
N VAL A 319 -24.27 -0.97 28.03
CA VAL A 319 -25.61 -0.45 28.40
C VAL A 319 -26.65 -1.57 28.68
N SER A 320 -26.22 -2.83 28.68
CA SER A 320 -27.09 -3.98 28.97
C SER A 320 -26.60 -4.79 30.18
N HIS A 321 -26.35 -4.12 31.31
CA HIS A 321 -26.32 -4.77 32.64
C HIS A 321 -26.85 -3.82 33.73
#